data_a4c4035e86b3bf5f8c04ad3d1464bf00
#
_entry.id   a4c4035e86b3bf5f8c04ad3d1464bf00
#
_cell.length_a   1.000
_cell.length_b   1.000
_cell.length_c   1.000
_cell.angle_alpha   90.00
_cell.angle_beta   90.00
_cell.angle_gamma   90.00
#
_symmetry.space_group_name_H-M   'P 1'
#
loop_
_entity.id
_entity.type
_entity.pdbx_description
1 polymer ?
#
loop_
_entity_poly.entity_id
_entity_poly.type
_entity_poly.pdbx_seq_one_letter_code
_entity_poly.pdbx_strand_id
1 'polypeptide(L)'
;MTTVEIYSDEELAEILDQEVFHQIGDAADRLGLECYVVGGYVRDIFLGRPSNDIDIVVIGSGIALARELKRVFGRRATMSVFRNFGTAQVKTHQCDGTETELEFVGARRESYSHDSRKPVVENGTLEDDQNRRDFTINAMAISLNKETFGRLEDPFDGLADLEDGIIATPLDPDETFSDDPLRMMRCIRFATQLNFQIEDETFEALERMADRIKIVSGERIATELNKIIMAPHPSRGFDDLQRSGLLNFILPELAALDIVEQKNGRAHKNNFHHTLEVLENVVRATADDDRDTLWLRWAALLHDIGKTRSKRWEPAAGWTFHNHNYIGAKQVADIFRRLKLPMGQEMRYVQKLVDLHMRPQVIADSEVTDSAVRRLLSDAGDDIDDLMTLCEADITSRNEGRKKMFLENFRMVREKLADLKEKDYKRLLQPVIDGNEIMRMFNLKPSREVGTLKQFLKDAVLDNRVENQREPLMQLLCEKARQMGLEVSDGAATS
;
A
#
# COMPACT_ATOMS: atom_id res chain seq x y z
N MET A 1 19.17 12.20 7.90
CA MET A 1 19.56 11.19 8.90
C MET A 1 18.65 11.41 10.07
N THR A 2 18.01 10.38 10.57
CA THR A 2 17.23 10.44 11.82
C THR A 2 18.24 10.56 12.95
N THR A 3 18.15 11.59 13.77
CA THR A 3 19.04 11.76 14.92
C THR A 3 18.56 10.79 16.00
N VAL A 4 19.46 9.94 16.48
CA VAL A 4 19.20 9.06 17.64
C VAL A 4 19.64 9.82 18.88
N GLU A 5 18.79 9.87 19.88
CA GLU A 5 19.08 10.48 21.17
C GLU A 5 19.45 9.38 22.16
N ILE A 6 20.58 9.52 22.83
CA ILE A 6 21.05 8.56 23.85
C ILE A 6 20.67 9.10 25.20
N TYR A 7 20.06 8.25 26.03
CA TYR A 7 19.56 8.60 27.34
C TYR A 7 20.19 7.68 28.41
N SER A 8 20.51 8.24 29.55
CA SER A 8 20.80 7.47 30.79
C SER A 8 19.50 6.85 31.34
N ASP A 9 19.64 5.90 32.27
CA ASP A 9 18.48 5.31 32.95
C ASP A 9 17.66 6.37 33.73
N GLU A 10 18.30 7.41 34.27
CA GLU A 10 17.62 8.52 34.91
C GLU A 10 16.82 9.37 33.92
N GLU A 11 17.38 9.66 32.77
CA GLU A 11 16.66 10.41 31.70
C GLU A 11 15.52 9.58 31.12
N LEU A 12 15.69 8.26 30.94
CA LEU A 12 14.60 7.37 30.55
C LEU A 12 13.48 7.33 31.59
N ALA A 13 13.83 7.34 32.87
CA ALA A 13 12.86 7.45 33.96
C ALA A 13 12.07 8.77 33.90
N GLU A 14 12.72 9.89 33.54
CA GLU A 14 12.05 11.18 33.36
C GLU A 14 11.13 11.17 32.10
N ILE A 15 11.55 10.56 31.00
CA ILE A 15 10.72 10.41 29.79
C ILE A 15 9.47 9.57 30.06
N LEU A 16 9.64 8.52 30.90
CA LEU A 16 8.54 7.63 31.30
C LEU A 16 7.78 8.14 32.56
N ASP A 17 8.06 9.35 33.06
CA ASP A 17 7.37 9.93 34.22
C ASP A 17 5.93 10.35 33.87
N GLN A 18 5.12 9.35 33.48
CA GLN A 18 3.71 9.49 33.21
C GLN A 18 2.90 8.59 34.16
N GLU A 19 1.75 9.09 34.61
CA GLU A 19 0.90 8.39 35.58
C GLU A 19 0.61 6.94 35.18
N VAL A 20 0.43 6.69 33.87
CA VAL A 20 0.10 5.36 33.34
C VAL A 20 1.22 4.34 33.60
N PHE A 21 2.49 4.71 33.40
CA PHE A 21 3.62 3.79 33.62
C PHE A 21 3.85 3.50 35.10
N HIS A 22 3.72 4.49 35.96
CA HIS A 22 3.78 4.29 37.42
C HIS A 22 2.63 3.38 37.88
N GLN A 23 1.43 3.55 37.38
CA GLN A 23 0.29 2.70 37.72
C GLN A 23 0.49 1.25 37.27
N ILE A 24 1.14 1.03 36.13
CA ILE A 24 1.50 -0.30 35.63
C ILE A 24 2.55 -0.92 36.58
N GLY A 25 3.63 -0.21 36.87
CA GLY A 25 4.69 -0.66 37.79
C GLY A 25 4.16 -0.99 39.17
N ASP A 26 3.39 -0.09 39.79
CA ASP A 26 2.76 -0.31 41.09
C ASP A 26 1.79 -1.52 41.07
N ALA A 27 1.09 -1.76 39.98
CA ALA A 27 0.23 -2.93 39.88
C ALA A 27 1.04 -4.23 39.76
N ALA A 28 2.15 -4.20 39.00
CA ALA A 28 3.08 -5.32 38.88
C ALA A 28 3.75 -5.64 40.22
N ASP A 29 4.26 -4.62 40.94
CA ASP A 29 4.88 -4.79 42.27
C ASP A 29 3.93 -5.40 43.29
N ARG A 30 2.65 -4.99 43.31
CA ARG A 30 1.62 -5.60 44.16
C ARG A 30 1.39 -7.09 43.87
N LEU A 31 1.59 -7.50 42.61
CA LEU A 31 1.45 -8.89 42.20
C LEU A 31 2.73 -9.70 42.27
N GLY A 32 3.87 -9.05 42.61
CA GLY A 32 5.20 -9.65 42.60
C GLY A 32 5.66 -10.06 41.21
N LEU A 33 5.32 -9.27 40.20
CA LEU A 33 5.67 -9.50 38.79
C LEU A 33 6.67 -8.46 38.30
N GLU A 34 7.61 -8.87 37.47
CA GLU A 34 8.45 -7.94 36.71
C GLU A 34 7.71 -7.54 35.41
N CYS A 35 7.79 -6.26 35.04
CA CYS A 35 7.19 -5.76 33.81
C CYS A 35 8.05 -4.72 33.11
N TYR A 36 7.97 -4.72 31.80
CA TYR A 36 8.81 -3.91 30.93
C TYR A 36 7.98 -3.34 29.78
N VAL A 37 8.20 -2.07 29.43
CA VAL A 37 7.78 -1.57 28.12
C VAL A 37 8.82 -1.99 27.09
N VAL A 38 8.38 -2.40 25.90
CA VAL A 38 9.23 -3.09 24.91
C VAL A 38 8.94 -2.69 23.46
N GLY A 39 9.82 -3.08 22.58
CA GLY A 39 9.55 -3.09 21.14
C GLY A 39 9.58 -1.71 20.49
N GLY A 40 8.59 -1.47 19.61
CA GLY A 40 8.53 -0.24 18.81
C GLY A 40 8.47 1.02 19.65
N TYR A 41 7.80 0.99 20.79
CA TYR A 41 7.71 2.13 21.68
C TYR A 41 9.09 2.56 22.21
N VAL A 42 9.90 1.59 22.70
CA VAL A 42 11.26 1.86 23.20
C VAL A 42 12.15 2.42 22.08
N ARG A 43 12.15 1.79 20.91
CA ARG A 43 12.89 2.29 19.76
C ARG A 43 12.48 3.72 19.42
N ASP A 44 11.18 4.03 19.42
CA ASP A 44 10.67 5.32 18.98
C ASP A 44 10.99 6.44 20.01
N ILE A 45 11.22 6.12 21.31
CA ILE A 45 11.78 7.06 22.29
C ILE A 45 13.15 7.55 21.81
N PHE A 46 14.07 6.65 21.47
CA PHE A 46 15.42 7.02 21.00
C PHE A 46 15.42 7.71 19.64
N LEU A 47 14.38 7.51 18.83
CA LEU A 47 14.19 8.19 17.55
C LEU A 47 13.46 9.54 17.64
N GLY A 48 13.08 9.96 18.87
CA GLY A 48 12.30 11.18 19.10
C GLY A 48 10.94 11.17 18.38
N ARG A 49 10.33 9.99 18.18
CA ARG A 49 9.06 9.82 17.47
C ARG A 49 7.93 9.55 18.48
N PRO A 50 6.77 10.23 18.32
CA PRO A 50 5.60 9.91 19.13
C PRO A 50 5.10 8.49 18.78
N SER A 51 4.84 7.68 19.81
CA SER A 51 4.23 6.36 19.66
C SER A 51 3.11 6.19 20.69
N ASN A 52 1.95 5.71 20.22
CA ASN A 52 0.79 5.42 21.08
C ASN A 52 0.54 3.91 21.23
N ASP A 53 1.36 3.09 20.59
CA ASP A 53 1.28 1.63 20.67
C ASP A 53 2.28 1.13 21.72
N ILE A 54 1.76 0.81 22.91
CA ILE A 54 2.57 0.50 24.09
C ILE A 54 2.44 -0.98 24.41
N ASP A 55 3.50 -1.73 24.11
CA ASP A 55 3.63 -3.14 24.42
C ASP A 55 4.28 -3.33 25.79
N ILE A 56 3.63 -4.07 26.69
CA ILE A 56 4.12 -4.42 28.02
C ILE A 56 4.37 -5.92 28.11
N VAL A 57 5.61 -6.30 28.33
CA VAL A 57 5.99 -7.68 28.65
C VAL A 57 6.00 -7.87 30.16
N VAL A 58 5.44 -8.98 30.62
CA VAL A 58 5.30 -9.33 32.03
C VAL A 58 5.95 -10.68 32.26
N ILE A 59 6.89 -10.77 33.23
CA ILE A 59 7.42 -12.06 33.65
C ILE A 59 6.36 -12.75 34.48
N GLY A 60 5.54 -13.56 33.82
CA GLY A 60 4.36 -14.19 34.37
C GLY A 60 3.10 -13.93 33.52
N SER A 61 1.98 -13.60 34.15
CA SER A 61 0.71 -13.45 33.47
C SER A 61 0.36 -12.01 33.09
N GLY A 62 0.52 -11.64 31.82
CA GLY A 62 0.08 -10.35 31.29
C GLY A 62 -1.42 -10.11 31.51
N ILE A 63 -2.26 -11.15 31.41
CA ILE A 63 -3.69 -11.08 31.70
C ILE A 63 -3.96 -10.72 33.18
N ALA A 64 -3.15 -11.21 34.11
CA ALA A 64 -3.32 -10.90 35.53
C ALA A 64 -2.98 -9.43 35.81
N LEU A 65 -1.89 -8.92 35.23
CA LEU A 65 -1.50 -7.50 35.35
C LEU A 65 -2.55 -6.59 34.72
N ALA A 66 -3.01 -6.91 33.51
CA ALA A 66 -4.05 -6.15 32.83
C ALA A 66 -5.36 -6.07 33.65
N ARG A 67 -5.75 -7.16 34.33
CA ARG A 67 -6.93 -7.18 35.23
C ARG A 67 -6.73 -6.27 36.44
N GLU A 68 -5.55 -6.33 37.09
CA GLU A 68 -5.26 -5.46 38.21
C GLU A 68 -5.27 -3.99 37.79
N LEU A 69 -4.66 -3.66 36.64
CA LEU A 69 -4.67 -2.31 36.10
C LEU A 69 -6.10 -1.84 35.75
N LYS A 70 -6.92 -2.71 35.15
CA LYS A 70 -8.35 -2.42 34.90
C LYS A 70 -9.10 -2.12 36.21
N ARG A 71 -8.75 -2.79 37.32
CA ARG A 71 -9.32 -2.52 38.64
C ARG A 71 -8.92 -1.13 39.13
N VAL A 72 -7.66 -0.73 38.92
CA VAL A 72 -7.14 0.60 39.28
C VAL A 72 -7.84 1.70 38.46
N PHE A 73 -7.93 1.55 37.15
CA PHE A 73 -8.56 2.53 36.25
C PHE A 73 -10.10 2.59 36.40
N GLY A 74 -10.71 1.53 36.92
CA GLY A 74 -12.16 1.47 37.11
C GLY A 74 -12.96 1.65 35.82
N ARG A 75 -13.88 2.61 35.81
CA ARG A 75 -14.75 2.88 34.66
C ARG A 75 -14.06 3.60 33.49
N ARG A 76 -12.89 4.20 33.71
CA ARG A 76 -12.12 4.94 32.69
C ARG A 76 -11.44 4.04 31.67
N ALA A 77 -11.35 2.72 31.90
CA ALA A 77 -10.72 1.80 31.00
C ALA A 77 -11.68 0.72 30.51
N THR A 78 -11.41 0.18 29.32
CA THR A 78 -11.98 -1.06 28.80
C THR A 78 -10.90 -2.12 28.69
N MET A 79 -11.26 -3.41 28.75
CA MET A 79 -10.31 -4.50 28.67
C MET A 79 -10.82 -5.60 27.73
N SER A 80 -9.98 -6.04 26.83
CA SER A 80 -10.16 -7.21 25.98
C SER A 80 -9.14 -8.29 26.32
N VAL A 81 -9.57 -9.56 26.35
CA VAL A 81 -8.67 -10.69 26.70
C VAL A 81 -8.62 -11.69 25.56
N PHE A 82 -7.44 -11.98 25.07
CA PHE A 82 -7.16 -12.93 24.00
C PHE A 82 -6.53 -14.20 24.58
N ARG A 83 -7.34 -15.04 25.21
CA ARG A 83 -6.87 -16.22 25.99
C ARG A 83 -5.99 -17.16 25.19
N ASN A 84 -6.29 -17.36 23.90
CA ASN A 84 -5.52 -18.27 23.03
C ASN A 84 -4.09 -17.78 22.78
N PHE A 85 -3.83 -16.47 22.99
CA PHE A 85 -2.53 -15.85 22.80
C PHE A 85 -1.87 -15.45 24.12
N GLY A 86 -2.56 -15.62 25.26
CA GLY A 86 -2.05 -15.19 26.56
C GLY A 86 -1.92 -13.67 26.71
N THR A 87 -2.61 -12.88 25.85
CA THR A 87 -2.52 -11.42 25.80
C THR A 87 -3.79 -10.74 26.30
N ALA A 88 -3.66 -9.51 26.75
CA ALA A 88 -4.79 -8.65 27.09
C ALA A 88 -4.50 -7.22 26.66
N GLN A 89 -5.52 -6.51 26.22
CA GLN A 89 -5.48 -5.12 25.78
C GLN A 89 -6.31 -4.28 26.76
N VAL A 90 -5.74 -3.17 27.22
CA VAL A 90 -6.43 -2.18 28.04
C VAL A 90 -6.42 -0.84 27.31
N LYS A 91 -7.60 -0.31 27.04
CA LYS A 91 -7.78 1.06 26.51
C LYS A 91 -8.23 1.96 27.63
N THR A 92 -7.54 3.06 27.81
CA THR A 92 -7.84 4.04 28.86
C THR A 92 -7.72 5.46 28.30
N HIS A 93 -8.37 6.41 28.95
CA HIS A 93 -8.20 7.83 28.67
C HIS A 93 -7.36 8.45 29.79
N GLN A 94 -6.31 9.14 29.40
CA GLN A 94 -5.49 9.94 30.31
C GLN A 94 -6.27 11.18 30.80
N CYS A 95 -5.72 11.88 31.80
CA CYS A 95 -6.37 13.06 32.38
C CYS A 95 -6.54 14.21 31.37
N ASP A 96 -5.73 14.26 30.33
CA ASP A 96 -5.83 15.22 29.21
C ASP A 96 -6.84 14.82 28.13
N GLY A 97 -7.50 13.65 28.27
CA GLY A 97 -8.44 13.09 27.30
C GLY A 97 -7.82 12.25 26.20
N THR A 98 -6.50 12.08 26.18
CA THR A 98 -5.80 11.22 25.20
C THR A 98 -6.15 9.76 25.45
N GLU A 99 -6.58 9.06 24.40
CA GLU A 99 -6.80 7.60 24.45
C GLU A 99 -5.44 6.90 24.36
N THR A 100 -5.15 6.02 25.32
CA THR A 100 -3.94 5.19 25.37
C THR A 100 -4.35 3.74 25.30
N GLU A 101 -3.68 3.00 24.40
CA GLU A 101 -3.86 1.56 24.21
C GLU A 101 -2.62 0.83 24.70
N LEU A 102 -2.84 -0.10 25.64
CA LEU A 102 -1.81 -0.88 26.29
C LEU A 102 -2.02 -2.36 25.96
N GLU A 103 -1.03 -3.01 25.38
CA GLU A 103 -1.05 -4.45 25.15
C GLU A 103 -0.16 -5.16 26.19
N PHE A 104 -0.74 -6.14 26.91
CA PHE A 104 -0.04 -6.92 27.94
C PHE A 104 0.19 -8.34 27.45
N VAL A 105 1.46 -8.74 27.40
CA VAL A 105 1.88 -10.07 26.97
C VAL A 105 2.70 -10.71 28.08
N GLY A 106 2.42 -11.97 28.44
CA GLY A 106 3.33 -12.73 29.32
C GLY A 106 4.61 -13.06 28.55
N ALA A 107 5.78 -12.88 29.19
CA ALA A 107 7.03 -13.35 28.62
C ALA A 107 6.93 -14.85 28.31
N ARG A 108 7.36 -15.24 27.14
CA ARG A 108 7.17 -16.60 26.66
C ARG A 108 8.38 -17.10 25.90
N ARG A 109 8.67 -18.38 26.10
CA ARG A 109 9.56 -19.14 25.24
C ARG A 109 8.75 -19.81 24.15
N GLU A 110 9.15 -19.61 22.93
CA GLU A 110 8.51 -20.19 21.75
C GLU A 110 9.43 -21.25 21.13
N SER A 111 8.87 -22.42 20.77
CA SER A 111 9.58 -23.42 20.00
C SER A 111 8.77 -23.72 18.75
N TYR A 112 9.43 -23.68 17.58
CA TYR A 112 8.81 -23.86 16.27
C TYR A 112 9.17 -25.21 15.67
N SER A 113 8.25 -25.79 14.91
CA SER A 113 8.56 -26.92 14.03
C SER A 113 8.75 -26.40 12.61
N HIS A 114 9.66 -27.01 11.84
CA HIS A 114 10.05 -26.58 10.50
C HIS A 114 8.87 -26.33 9.54
N ASP A 115 7.79 -27.10 9.67
CA ASP A 115 6.62 -27.04 8.77
C ASP A 115 5.42 -26.28 9.36
N SER A 116 5.57 -25.66 10.52
CA SER A 116 4.49 -24.95 11.20
C SER A 116 4.96 -23.61 11.77
N ARG A 117 4.18 -22.56 11.50
CA ARG A 117 4.33 -21.23 12.09
C ARG A 117 3.63 -21.12 13.44
N LYS A 118 3.02 -22.18 13.97
CA LYS A 118 2.38 -22.18 15.30
C LYS A 118 3.38 -22.69 16.30
N PRO A 119 3.93 -21.81 17.18
CA PRO A 119 4.86 -22.24 18.21
C PRO A 119 4.15 -23.04 19.30
N VAL A 120 4.90 -23.90 19.96
CA VAL A 120 4.59 -24.34 21.30
C VAL A 120 5.06 -23.24 22.25
N VAL A 121 4.18 -22.74 23.10
CA VAL A 121 4.42 -21.57 23.95
C VAL A 121 4.47 -22.02 25.41
N GLU A 122 5.55 -21.66 26.10
CA GLU A 122 5.76 -21.84 27.53
C GLU A 122 6.05 -20.50 28.20
N ASN A 123 5.87 -20.40 29.52
CA ASN A 123 6.28 -19.20 30.25
C ASN A 123 7.81 -19.05 30.14
N GLY A 124 8.26 -17.85 29.81
CA GLY A 124 9.65 -17.51 29.59
C GLY A 124 10.16 -16.40 30.54
N THR A 125 11.43 -16.11 30.43
CA THR A 125 12.13 -14.96 31.02
C THR A 125 12.06 -13.76 30.10
N LEU A 126 12.57 -12.60 30.50
CA LEU A 126 12.75 -11.44 29.64
C LEU A 126 13.68 -11.79 28.47
N GLU A 127 14.78 -12.50 28.73
CA GLU A 127 15.74 -12.95 27.72
C GLU A 127 15.10 -13.85 26.69
N ASP A 128 14.22 -14.79 27.09
CA ASP A 128 13.46 -15.62 26.15
C ASP A 128 12.54 -14.76 25.25
N ASP A 129 11.93 -13.69 25.79
CA ASP A 129 11.10 -12.78 25.00
C ASP A 129 11.93 -11.95 24.03
N GLN A 130 13.08 -11.44 24.46
CA GLN A 130 13.98 -10.66 23.61
C GLN A 130 14.60 -11.51 22.50
N ASN A 131 15.02 -12.74 22.79
CA ASN A 131 15.58 -13.71 21.83
C ASN A 131 14.63 -14.01 20.67
N ARG A 132 13.32 -14.08 20.93
CA ARG A 132 12.32 -14.40 19.89
C ARG A 132 11.89 -13.20 19.06
N ARG A 133 12.36 -11.99 19.35
CA ARG A 133 11.99 -10.78 18.59
C ARG A 133 12.61 -10.79 17.20
N ASP A 134 12.05 -9.95 16.33
CA ASP A 134 12.46 -9.91 14.92
C ASP A 134 13.84 -9.23 14.73
N PHE A 135 14.05 -8.06 15.39
CA PHE A 135 15.26 -7.25 15.19
C PHE A 135 15.75 -6.69 16.52
N THR A 136 17.06 -6.47 16.61
CA THR A 136 17.76 -5.90 17.78
C THR A 136 17.13 -4.60 18.25
N ILE A 137 16.86 -3.68 17.32
CA ILE A 137 16.22 -2.37 17.58
C ILE A 137 14.81 -2.48 18.18
N ASN A 138 14.15 -3.63 18.07
CA ASN A 138 12.84 -3.92 18.65
C ASN A 138 12.94 -4.88 19.86
N ALA A 139 14.15 -5.32 20.23
CA ALA A 139 14.39 -6.22 21.34
C ALA A 139 14.72 -5.49 22.65
N MET A 140 14.94 -4.18 22.60
CA MET A 140 15.15 -3.34 23.77
C MET A 140 13.92 -3.32 24.67
N ALA A 141 14.16 -3.26 26.00
CA ALA A 141 13.12 -3.19 27.02
C ALA A 141 13.50 -2.15 28.10
N ILE A 142 12.50 -1.47 28.68
CA ILE A 142 12.72 -0.55 29.81
C ILE A 142 11.84 -1.00 30.97
N SER A 143 12.44 -1.16 32.14
CA SER A 143 11.74 -1.61 33.36
C SER A 143 10.75 -0.58 33.87
N LEU A 144 9.56 -1.04 34.29
CA LEU A 144 8.52 -0.22 34.89
C LEU A 144 8.35 -0.47 36.41
N ASN A 145 9.01 -1.49 36.99
CA ASN A 145 8.96 -1.77 38.43
C ASN A 145 9.65 -0.64 39.22
N LYS A 146 9.13 -0.30 40.37
CA LYS A 146 9.55 0.86 41.15
C LYS A 146 11.05 0.90 41.45
N GLU A 147 11.67 -0.24 41.79
CA GLU A 147 13.11 -0.31 42.16
C GLU A 147 14.04 -0.16 40.96
N THR A 148 13.56 -0.46 39.73
CA THR A 148 14.33 -0.47 38.48
C THR A 148 13.71 0.41 37.40
N PHE A 149 12.85 1.34 37.78
CA PHE A 149 12.11 2.19 36.86
C PHE A 149 13.05 3.01 35.98
N GLY A 150 12.85 2.92 34.65
CA GLY A 150 13.69 3.59 33.65
C GLY A 150 14.92 2.82 33.20
N ARG A 151 15.27 1.68 33.86
CA ARG A 151 16.44 0.89 33.49
C ARG A 151 16.28 0.23 32.14
N LEU A 152 17.25 0.47 31.25
CA LEU A 152 17.33 -0.14 29.92
C LEU A 152 17.89 -1.56 29.98
N GLU A 153 17.25 -2.52 29.34
CA GLU A 153 17.70 -3.89 29.11
C GLU A 153 17.89 -4.09 27.60
N ASP A 154 19.15 -4.07 27.15
CA ASP A 154 19.56 -4.18 25.75
C ASP A 154 20.65 -5.22 25.53
N PRO A 155 20.34 -6.53 25.62
CA PRO A 155 21.34 -7.59 25.51
C PRO A 155 21.95 -7.80 24.12
N PHE A 156 21.40 -7.16 23.09
CA PHE A 156 21.81 -7.34 21.70
C PHE A 156 22.39 -6.08 21.07
N ASP A 157 22.77 -5.09 21.87
CA ASP A 157 23.31 -3.82 21.41
C ASP A 157 22.38 -3.11 20.38
N GLY A 158 21.04 -3.25 20.58
CA GLY A 158 20.03 -2.66 19.68
C GLY A 158 20.09 -1.15 19.62
N LEU A 159 20.56 -0.48 20.69
CA LEU A 159 20.80 0.95 20.69
C LEU A 159 21.95 1.32 19.74
N ALA A 160 23.03 0.55 19.71
CA ALA A 160 24.14 0.77 18.78
C ALA A 160 23.69 0.56 17.31
N ASP A 161 22.92 -0.51 17.04
CA ASP A 161 22.32 -0.72 15.71
C ASP A 161 21.38 0.42 15.30
N LEU A 162 20.66 0.98 16.25
CA LEU A 162 19.79 2.13 16.02
C LEU A 162 20.60 3.39 15.64
N GLU A 163 21.73 3.66 16.34
CA GLU A 163 22.66 4.76 16.06
C GLU A 163 23.31 4.60 14.68
N ASP A 164 23.75 3.39 14.35
CA ASP A 164 24.40 3.07 13.09
C ASP A 164 23.41 2.96 11.94
N GLY A 165 22.10 2.93 12.23
CA GLY A 165 21.04 2.79 11.23
C GLY A 165 21.05 1.40 10.61
N ILE A 166 21.17 0.35 11.40
CA ILE A 166 21.26 -1.04 10.99
C ILE A 166 19.99 -1.81 11.39
N ILE A 167 19.55 -2.74 10.54
CA ILE A 167 18.55 -3.76 10.85
C ILE A 167 19.26 -5.10 10.90
N ALA A 168 19.40 -5.65 12.11
CA ALA A 168 19.97 -6.96 12.39
C ALA A 168 19.02 -7.79 13.25
N THR A 169 19.16 -9.12 13.21
CA THR A 169 18.38 -10.05 14.04
C THR A 169 19.07 -10.31 15.37
N PRO A 170 18.33 -10.50 16.50
CA PRO A 170 18.92 -10.81 17.80
C PRO A 170 19.72 -12.11 17.82
N LEU A 171 19.25 -13.10 17.08
CA LEU A 171 19.87 -14.43 16.93
C LEU A 171 20.19 -14.68 15.46
N ASP A 172 20.66 -15.91 15.15
CA ASP A 172 20.92 -16.34 13.77
C ASP A 172 19.74 -15.97 12.84
N PRO A 173 20.00 -15.22 11.76
CA PRO A 173 18.95 -14.78 10.84
C PRO A 173 18.20 -15.95 10.17
N ASP A 174 18.87 -17.07 9.88
CA ASP A 174 18.23 -18.24 9.29
C ASP A 174 17.21 -18.87 10.26
N GLU A 175 17.54 -18.94 11.57
CA GLU A 175 16.58 -19.37 12.60
C GLU A 175 15.42 -18.39 12.70
N THR A 176 15.73 -17.10 12.81
CA THR A 176 14.75 -16.01 12.93
C THR A 176 13.74 -16.01 11.79
N PHE A 177 14.16 -16.20 10.53
CA PHE A 177 13.29 -16.25 9.37
C PHE A 177 12.62 -17.62 9.18
N SER A 178 13.23 -18.69 9.67
CA SER A 178 12.61 -20.00 9.71
C SER A 178 11.39 -20.02 10.63
N ASP A 179 11.48 -19.40 11.78
CA ASP A 179 10.42 -19.32 12.80
C ASP A 179 9.18 -18.58 12.29
N ASP A 180 9.33 -17.37 11.77
CA ASP A 180 8.27 -16.66 11.06
C ASP A 180 8.79 -15.99 9.79
N PRO A 181 8.59 -16.60 8.60
CA PRO A 181 9.04 -16.02 7.34
C PRO A 181 8.47 -14.64 7.01
N LEU A 182 7.41 -14.19 7.69
CA LEU A 182 6.95 -12.80 7.56
C LEU A 182 7.99 -11.80 8.07
N ARG A 183 8.89 -12.20 8.96
CA ARG A 183 9.98 -11.34 9.44
C ARG A 183 10.88 -10.87 8.30
N MET A 184 10.99 -11.62 7.21
CA MET A 184 11.69 -11.18 6.00
C MET A 184 11.04 -9.90 5.40
N MET A 185 9.70 -9.88 5.30
CA MET A 185 8.98 -8.69 4.86
C MET A 185 9.09 -7.53 5.84
N ARG A 186 9.08 -7.84 7.15
CA ARG A 186 9.26 -6.85 8.21
C ARG A 186 10.65 -6.24 8.19
N CYS A 187 11.70 -7.04 7.90
CA CYS A 187 13.07 -6.57 7.71
C CYS A 187 13.14 -5.46 6.66
N ILE A 188 12.68 -5.75 5.45
CA ILE A 188 12.67 -4.80 4.35
C ILE A 188 11.78 -3.59 4.67
N ARG A 189 10.63 -3.81 5.33
CA ARG A 189 9.76 -2.71 5.75
C ARG A 189 10.46 -1.77 6.72
N PHE A 190 11.08 -2.29 7.78
CA PHE A 190 11.78 -1.44 8.74
C PHE A 190 12.97 -0.72 8.11
N ALA A 191 13.78 -1.41 7.29
CA ALA A 191 14.85 -0.79 6.52
C ALA A 191 14.34 0.38 5.67
N THR A 192 13.18 0.20 5.01
CA THR A 192 12.59 1.23 4.15
C THR A 192 12.00 2.39 4.96
N GLN A 193 11.23 2.11 6.01
CA GLN A 193 10.54 3.14 6.82
C GLN A 193 11.50 3.98 7.66
N LEU A 194 12.55 3.36 8.21
CA LEU A 194 13.54 4.02 9.03
C LEU A 194 14.70 4.61 8.20
N ASN A 195 14.80 4.20 6.94
CA ASN A 195 15.92 4.49 6.04
C ASN A 195 17.26 3.91 6.57
N PHE A 196 17.21 2.69 7.11
CA PHE A 196 18.32 1.95 7.70
C PHE A 196 18.90 0.94 6.71
N GLN A 197 20.14 0.53 6.89
CA GLN A 197 20.77 -0.56 6.15
C GLN A 197 20.37 -1.90 6.76
N ILE A 198 20.22 -2.93 5.93
CA ILE A 198 20.11 -4.30 6.44
C ILE A 198 21.53 -4.82 6.58
N GLU A 199 21.83 -5.42 7.74
CA GLU A 199 23.11 -6.10 7.96
C GLU A 199 23.38 -7.15 6.90
N ASP A 200 24.65 -7.32 6.47
CA ASP A 200 25.00 -8.19 5.34
C ASP A 200 24.58 -9.65 5.60
N GLU A 201 24.84 -10.22 6.80
CA GLU A 201 24.46 -11.59 7.14
C GLU A 201 22.93 -11.77 7.17
N THR A 202 22.22 -10.79 7.71
CA THR A 202 20.74 -10.73 7.70
C THR A 202 20.22 -10.65 6.26
N PHE A 203 20.86 -9.88 5.35
CA PHE A 203 20.46 -9.79 3.95
C PHE A 203 20.72 -11.10 3.18
N GLU A 204 21.88 -11.74 3.40
CA GLU A 204 22.17 -13.05 2.83
C GLU A 204 21.17 -14.13 3.26
N ALA A 205 20.69 -14.06 4.51
CA ALA A 205 19.63 -14.95 4.98
C ALA A 205 18.28 -14.67 4.28
N LEU A 206 17.96 -13.41 3.97
CA LEU A 206 16.78 -13.09 3.13
C LEU A 206 16.87 -13.82 1.78
N GLU A 207 18.05 -13.79 1.12
CA GLU A 207 18.25 -14.44 -0.17
C GLU A 207 18.12 -15.97 -0.06
N ARG A 208 18.76 -16.57 0.94
CA ARG A 208 18.70 -18.02 1.18
C ARG A 208 17.29 -18.53 1.50
N MET A 209 16.52 -17.74 2.24
CA MET A 209 15.23 -18.15 2.81
C MET A 209 14.02 -17.62 2.04
N ALA A 210 14.22 -16.86 0.94
CA ALA A 210 13.17 -16.16 0.20
C ALA A 210 11.97 -17.03 -0.16
N ASP A 211 12.19 -18.30 -0.50
CA ASP A 211 11.13 -19.22 -0.93
C ASP A 211 10.17 -19.62 0.20
N ARG A 212 10.60 -19.49 1.47
CA ARG A 212 9.76 -19.77 2.64
C ARG A 212 8.60 -18.79 2.80
N ILE A 213 8.65 -17.63 2.13
CA ILE A 213 7.53 -16.67 2.15
C ILE A 213 6.21 -17.28 1.63
N LYS A 214 6.28 -18.36 0.86
CA LYS A 214 5.11 -19.09 0.31
C LYS A 214 4.17 -19.63 1.39
N ILE A 215 4.67 -19.92 2.61
CA ILE A 215 3.82 -20.38 3.71
C ILE A 215 3.05 -19.26 4.40
N VAL A 216 3.39 -18.00 4.11
CA VAL A 216 2.72 -16.83 4.66
C VAL A 216 1.46 -16.52 3.87
N SER A 217 0.36 -16.19 4.55
CA SER A 217 -0.88 -15.80 3.87
C SER A 217 -0.72 -14.49 3.09
N GLY A 218 -1.36 -14.41 1.92
CA GLY A 218 -1.33 -13.20 1.08
C GLY A 218 -1.78 -11.94 1.82
N GLU A 219 -2.72 -12.05 2.74
CA GLU A 219 -3.21 -10.95 3.56
C GLU A 219 -2.11 -10.35 4.47
N ARG A 220 -1.31 -11.20 5.14
CA ARG A 220 -0.20 -10.73 5.97
C ARG A 220 0.91 -10.10 5.13
N ILE A 221 1.21 -10.71 3.97
CA ILE A 221 2.18 -10.14 3.00
C ILE A 221 1.70 -8.77 2.54
N ALA A 222 0.41 -8.64 2.15
CA ALA A 222 -0.17 -7.38 1.69
C ALA A 222 -0.11 -6.29 2.76
N THR A 223 -0.31 -6.63 4.03
CA THR A 223 -0.20 -5.67 5.14
C THR A 223 1.21 -5.07 5.23
N GLU A 224 2.26 -5.90 5.16
CA GLU A 224 3.64 -5.40 5.18
C GLU A 224 3.98 -4.65 3.87
N LEU A 225 3.54 -5.16 2.73
CA LEU A 225 3.75 -4.53 1.42
C LEU A 225 3.12 -3.13 1.34
N ASN A 226 1.90 -2.97 1.85
CA ASN A 226 1.24 -1.66 1.92
C ASN A 226 2.04 -0.66 2.78
N LYS A 227 2.64 -1.12 3.88
CA LYS A 227 3.50 -0.28 4.72
C LYS A 227 4.81 0.11 4.00
N ILE A 228 5.36 -0.77 3.16
CA ILE A 228 6.52 -0.46 2.29
C ILE A 228 6.12 0.58 1.24
N ILE A 229 4.99 0.38 0.56
CA ILE A 229 4.46 1.30 -0.47
C ILE A 229 4.23 2.70 0.11
N MET A 230 3.76 2.78 1.35
CA MET A 230 3.48 4.05 2.04
C MET A 230 4.70 4.68 2.71
N ALA A 231 5.85 4.04 2.69
CA ALA A 231 7.10 4.62 3.20
C ALA A 231 7.51 5.89 2.41
N PRO A 232 8.35 6.76 2.99
CA PRO A 232 8.84 7.98 2.31
C PRO A 232 9.61 7.69 1.02
N HIS A 233 10.36 6.59 0.97
CA HIS A 233 11.16 6.16 -0.18
C HIS A 233 10.89 4.68 -0.50
N PRO A 234 9.71 4.35 -1.04
CA PRO A 234 9.31 2.96 -1.26
C PRO A 234 10.17 2.22 -2.30
N SER A 235 10.78 2.94 -3.24
CA SER A 235 11.65 2.35 -4.27
C SER A 235 12.77 1.51 -3.68
N ARG A 236 13.35 1.94 -2.55
CA ARG A 236 14.37 1.19 -1.84
C ARG A 236 13.87 -0.18 -1.37
N GLY A 237 12.68 -0.21 -0.75
CA GLY A 237 12.10 -1.46 -0.30
C GLY A 237 11.81 -2.44 -1.45
N PHE A 238 11.36 -1.92 -2.60
CA PHE A 238 11.16 -2.75 -3.78
C PHE A 238 12.46 -3.23 -4.41
N ASP A 239 13.53 -2.43 -4.37
CA ASP A 239 14.86 -2.87 -4.79
C ASP A 239 15.38 -3.99 -3.89
N ASP A 240 15.25 -3.87 -2.58
CA ASP A 240 15.62 -4.92 -1.62
C ASP A 240 14.75 -6.19 -1.78
N LEU A 241 13.45 -6.07 -2.06
CA LEU A 241 12.57 -7.19 -2.40
C LEU A 241 13.02 -7.91 -3.67
N GLN A 242 13.48 -7.17 -4.68
CA GLN A 242 13.99 -7.74 -5.93
C GLN A 242 15.34 -8.42 -5.71
N ARG A 243 16.29 -7.76 -5.04
CA ARG A 243 17.63 -8.29 -4.78
C ARG A 243 17.60 -9.55 -3.90
N SER A 244 16.78 -9.56 -2.87
CA SER A 244 16.59 -10.75 -2.01
C SER A 244 15.84 -11.90 -2.69
N GLY A 245 15.25 -11.67 -3.87
CA GLY A 245 14.45 -12.67 -4.58
C GLY A 245 13.02 -12.84 -4.04
N LEU A 246 12.65 -12.18 -2.95
CA LEU A 246 11.29 -12.23 -2.38
C LEU A 246 10.22 -11.78 -3.38
N LEU A 247 10.55 -10.78 -4.20
CA LEU A 247 9.60 -10.23 -5.18
C LEU A 247 9.12 -11.28 -6.19
N ASN A 248 9.96 -12.27 -6.53
CA ASN A 248 9.59 -13.37 -7.44
C ASN A 248 8.42 -14.22 -6.92
N PHE A 249 8.26 -14.30 -5.59
CA PHE A 249 7.18 -15.07 -4.97
C PHE A 249 5.94 -14.20 -4.65
N ILE A 250 6.13 -12.90 -4.42
CA ILE A 250 5.09 -11.99 -3.98
C ILE A 250 4.40 -11.32 -5.19
N LEU A 251 5.19 -10.69 -6.06
CA LEU A 251 4.76 -9.98 -7.26
C LEU A 251 5.62 -10.36 -8.47
N PRO A 252 5.54 -11.61 -8.95
CA PRO A 252 6.34 -12.07 -10.09
C PRO A 252 6.12 -11.25 -11.36
N GLU A 253 4.96 -10.62 -11.52
CA GLU A 253 4.67 -9.72 -12.63
C GLU A 253 5.55 -8.47 -12.60
N LEU A 254 5.81 -7.93 -11.41
CA LEU A 254 6.68 -6.78 -11.21
C LEU A 254 8.16 -7.19 -11.33
N ALA A 255 8.55 -8.29 -10.70
CA ALA A 255 9.91 -8.84 -10.78
C ALA A 255 10.35 -9.08 -12.23
N ALA A 256 9.44 -9.57 -13.07
CA ALA A 256 9.71 -9.82 -14.48
C ALA A 256 10.00 -8.56 -15.31
N LEU A 257 9.69 -7.36 -14.82
CA LEU A 257 10.03 -6.10 -15.48
C LEU A 257 11.54 -5.78 -15.45
N ASP A 258 12.29 -6.41 -14.55
CA ASP A 258 13.75 -6.22 -14.41
C ASP A 258 14.55 -6.90 -15.55
N ILE A 259 13.92 -7.81 -16.27
CA ILE A 259 14.57 -8.54 -17.37
C ILE A 259 14.73 -7.64 -18.58
N VAL A 260 15.98 -7.28 -18.91
CA VAL A 260 16.33 -6.48 -20.09
C VAL A 260 16.86 -7.41 -21.18
N GLU A 261 16.15 -7.48 -22.31
CA GLU A 261 16.58 -8.25 -23.46
C GLU A 261 17.26 -7.35 -24.52
N GLN A 262 18.32 -7.86 -25.10
CA GLN A 262 19.01 -7.21 -26.21
C GLN A 262 18.87 -8.04 -27.50
N LYS A 263 18.51 -7.38 -28.61
CA LYS A 263 18.42 -7.99 -29.91
C LYS A 263 18.90 -7.02 -31.00
N ASN A 264 19.77 -7.48 -31.89
CA ASN A 264 20.36 -6.67 -32.97
C ASN A 264 20.97 -5.33 -32.50
N GLY A 265 21.67 -5.35 -31.34
CA GLY A 265 22.28 -4.15 -30.72
C GLY A 265 21.29 -3.18 -30.09
N ARG A 266 20.00 -3.49 -30.04
CA ARG A 266 18.96 -2.68 -29.37
C ARG A 266 18.45 -3.37 -28.13
N ALA A 267 18.60 -2.71 -26.96
CA ALA A 267 18.00 -3.12 -25.70
C ALA A 267 16.76 -2.26 -25.42
N HIS A 268 15.77 -2.78 -24.70
CA HIS A 268 14.75 -1.94 -24.12
C HIS A 268 15.20 -1.37 -22.78
N LYS A 269 14.53 -0.32 -22.30
CA LYS A 269 14.74 0.25 -20.96
C LYS A 269 14.44 -0.81 -19.90
N ASN A 270 15.17 -0.79 -18.79
CA ASN A 270 14.77 -1.56 -17.61
C ASN A 270 13.45 -0.99 -17.08
N ASN A 271 12.37 -1.77 -17.24
CA ASN A 271 11.03 -1.31 -16.88
C ASN A 271 10.80 -1.38 -15.36
N PHE A 272 11.54 -2.22 -14.62
CA PHE A 272 11.46 -2.28 -13.16
C PHE A 272 11.95 -0.97 -12.53
N HIS A 273 13.18 -0.56 -12.84
CA HIS A 273 13.71 0.71 -12.32
C HIS A 273 12.92 1.92 -12.79
N HIS A 274 12.36 1.89 -14.01
CA HIS A 274 11.42 2.90 -14.47
C HIS A 274 10.18 2.96 -13.58
N THR A 275 9.58 1.81 -13.27
CA THR A 275 8.40 1.73 -12.40
C THR A 275 8.69 2.28 -11.00
N LEU A 276 9.87 1.99 -10.44
CA LEU A 276 10.30 2.54 -9.16
C LEU A 276 10.47 4.08 -9.21
N GLU A 277 11.02 4.61 -10.30
CA GLU A 277 11.13 6.06 -10.52
C GLU A 277 9.74 6.73 -10.59
N VAL A 278 8.79 6.09 -11.29
CA VAL A 278 7.38 6.56 -11.34
C VAL A 278 6.74 6.56 -9.96
N LEU A 279 6.96 5.49 -9.18
CA LEU A 279 6.44 5.41 -7.80
C LEU A 279 6.98 6.57 -6.93
N GLU A 280 8.30 6.85 -6.98
CA GLU A 280 8.91 7.98 -6.26
C GLU A 280 8.38 9.35 -6.76
N ASN A 281 8.10 9.48 -8.07
CA ASN A 281 7.49 10.68 -8.62
C ASN A 281 6.08 10.90 -8.07
N VAL A 282 5.27 9.83 -7.95
CA VAL A 282 3.93 9.90 -7.33
C VAL A 282 4.05 10.28 -5.86
N VAL A 283 4.98 9.67 -5.11
CA VAL A 283 5.22 10.04 -3.69
C VAL A 283 5.49 11.54 -3.55
N ARG A 284 6.39 12.09 -4.40
CA ARG A 284 6.72 13.52 -4.38
C ARG A 284 5.54 14.40 -4.79
N ALA A 285 4.78 13.99 -5.78
CA ALA A 285 3.63 14.75 -6.27
C ALA A 285 2.46 14.79 -5.27
N THR A 286 2.43 13.86 -4.32
CA THR A 286 1.38 13.73 -3.30
C THR A 286 1.91 13.95 -1.87
N ALA A 287 3.08 14.59 -1.72
CA ALA A 287 3.70 14.77 -0.40
C ALA A 287 2.88 15.68 0.54
N ASP A 288 2.18 16.65 -0.02
CA ASP A 288 1.35 17.62 0.72
C ASP A 288 -0.16 17.20 0.73
N ASP A 289 -0.47 15.98 0.34
CA ASP A 289 -1.84 15.49 0.20
C ASP A 289 -2.30 14.86 1.52
N ASP A 290 -3.34 15.39 2.15
CA ASP A 290 -3.92 14.85 3.40
C ASP A 290 -4.74 13.55 3.17
N ARG A 291 -5.00 13.19 1.91
CA ARG A 291 -5.78 11.99 1.56
C ARG A 291 -4.93 10.72 1.53
N ASP A 292 -5.57 9.56 1.67
CA ASP A 292 -4.93 8.26 1.47
C ASP A 292 -4.51 8.07 0.01
N THR A 293 -3.19 7.98 -0.23
CA THR A 293 -2.60 7.79 -1.56
C THR A 293 -2.19 6.34 -1.85
N LEU A 294 -2.51 5.39 -0.99
CA LEU A 294 -2.09 4.00 -1.12
C LEU A 294 -2.43 3.41 -2.50
N TRP A 295 -3.67 3.58 -2.94
CA TRP A 295 -4.12 2.97 -4.20
C TRP A 295 -3.57 3.67 -5.44
N LEU A 296 -3.24 4.97 -5.36
CA LEU A 296 -2.53 5.68 -6.41
C LEU A 296 -1.07 5.16 -6.53
N ARG A 297 -0.41 4.92 -5.41
CA ARG A 297 0.93 4.31 -5.38
C ARG A 297 0.91 2.87 -5.90
N TRP A 298 -0.15 2.09 -5.60
CA TRP A 298 -0.37 0.78 -6.22
C TRP A 298 -0.56 0.89 -7.74
N ALA A 299 -1.31 1.89 -8.23
CA ALA A 299 -1.46 2.12 -9.66
C ALA A 299 -0.13 2.47 -10.33
N ALA A 300 0.71 3.29 -9.68
CA ALA A 300 2.07 3.59 -10.15
C ALA A 300 2.94 2.33 -10.22
N LEU A 301 2.85 1.45 -9.23
CA LEU A 301 3.62 0.20 -9.19
C LEU A 301 3.17 -0.79 -10.27
N LEU A 302 1.90 -0.76 -10.66
CA LEU A 302 1.31 -1.74 -11.57
C LEU A 302 1.05 -1.20 -12.98
N HIS A 303 1.33 0.09 -13.28
CA HIS A 303 0.94 0.69 -14.58
C HIS A 303 1.53 -0.06 -15.78
N ASP A 304 2.75 -0.53 -15.65
CA ASP A 304 3.55 -1.13 -16.73
C ASP A 304 3.65 -2.67 -16.70
N ILE A 305 3.01 -3.36 -15.75
CA ILE A 305 3.14 -4.84 -15.59
C ILE A 305 2.75 -5.62 -16.84
N GLY A 306 1.86 -5.06 -17.66
CA GLY A 306 1.46 -5.68 -18.93
C GLY A 306 2.56 -5.73 -19.99
N LYS A 307 3.66 -4.98 -19.82
CA LYS A 307 4.79 -4.96 -20.77
C LYS A 307 5.42 -6.34 -20.93
N THR A 308 5.50 -7.12 -19.87
CA THR A 308 6.10 -8.48 -19.91
C THR A 308 5.33 -9.40 -20.86
N ARG A 309 4.00 -9.32 -20.91
CA ARG A 309 3.13 -10.14 -21.77
C ARG A 309 2.88 -9.56 -23.16
N SER A 310 3.05 -8.25 -23.33
CA SER A 310 2.85 -7.57 -24.61
C SER A 310 4.12 -7.41 -25.43
N LYS A 311 5.30 -7.68 -24.84
CA LYS A 311 6.61 -7.50 -25.46
C LYS A 311 6.74 -8.26 -26.78
N ARG A 312 7.08 -7.55 -27.86
CA ARG A 312 7.32 -8.11 -29.20
C ARG A 312 8.50 -7.42 -29.86
N TRP A 313 9.19 -8.15 -30.70
CA TRP A 313 10.25 -7.59 -31.55
C TRP A 313 9.71 -7.31 -32.95
N GLU A 314 9.82 -6.06 -33.38
CA GLU A 314 9.51 -5.62 -34.73
C GLU A 314 10.79 -5.16 -35.43
N PRO A 315 11.09 -5.65 -36.66
CA PRO A 315 12.38 -5.31 -37.34
C PRO A 315 12.63 -3.82 -37.51
N ALA A 316 11.59 -3.05 -37.79
CA ALA A 316 11.68 -1.60 -38.03
C ALA A 316 11.71 -0.80 -36.71
N ALA A 317 10.85 -1.12 -35.74
CA ALA A 317 10.66 -0.38 -34.52
C ALA A 317 11.54 -0.86 -33.35
N GLY A 318 12.00 -2.12 -33.38
CA GLY A 318 12.69 -2.76 -32.27
C GLY A 318 11.70 -3.40 -31.29
N TRP A 319 11.94 -3.26 -29.98
CA TRP A 319 11.03 -3.75 -28.96
C TRP A 319 9.78 -2.89 -28.88
N THR A 320 8.61 -3.52 -28.94
CA THR A 320 7.28 -2.88 -28.84
C THR A 320 6.46 -3.53 -27.74
N PHE A 321 5.53 -2.75 -27.13
CA PHE A 321 4.71 -3.15 -26.00
C PHE A 321 3.23 -2.75 -26.22
N HIS A 322 2.69 -3.04 -27.38
CA HIS A 322 1.32 -2.64 -27.73
C HIS A 322 0.28 -3.22 -26.77
N ASN A 323 -0.69 -2.39 -26.37
CA ASN A 323 -1.80 -2.74 -25.47
C ASN A 323 -1.36 -3.22 -24.07
N HIS A 324 -0.14 -2.85 -23.61
CA HIS A 324 0.32 -3.24 -22.26
C HIS A 324 -0.60 -2.69 -21.15
N ASN A 325 -1.17 -1.50 -21.33
CA ASN A 325 -2.13 -0.91 -20.41
C ASN A 325 -3.36 -1.81 -20.18
N TYR A 326 -4.00 -2.26 -21.26
CA TYR A 326 -5.15 -3.17 -21.19
C TYR A 326 -4.80 -4.54 -20.60
N ILE A 327 -3.64 -5.08 -21.00
CA ILE A 327 -3.14 -6.36 -20.47
C ILE A 327 -2.82 -6.23 -18.99
N GLY A 328 -2.16 -5.13 -18.58
CA GLY A 328 -1.84 -4.81 -17.19
C GLY A 328 -3.09 -4.68 -16.33
N ALA A 329 -4.08 -3.91 -16.78
CA ALA A 329 -5.35 -3.75 -16.07
C ALA A 329 -6.05 -5.08 -15.77
N LYS A 330 -5.99 -6.05 -16.69
CA LYS A 330 -6.52 -7.41 -16.43
C LYS A 330 -5.74 -8.16 -15.35
N GLN A 331 -4.41 -7.99 -15.29
CA GLN A 331 -3.57 -8.65 -14.29
C GLN A 331 -3.81 -8.11 -12.88
N VAL A 332 -4.25 -6.85 -12.72
CA VAL A 332 -4.54 -6.24 -11.40
C VAL A 332 -5.50 -7.12 -10.59
N ALA A 333 -6.59 -7.62 -11.19
CA ALA A 333 -7.57 -8.45 -10.47
C ALA A 333 -6.97 -9.77 -9.94
N ASP A 334 -6.04 -10.37 -10.68
CA ASP A 334 -5.38 -11.61 -10.27
C ASP A 334 -4.38 -11.34 -9.12
N ILE A 335 -3.65 -10.21 -9.18
CA ILE A 335 -2.75 -9.75 -8.12
C ILE A 335 -3.52 -9.48 -6.83
N PHE A 336 -4.60 -8.69 -6.91
CA PHE A 336 -5.44 -8.35 -5.76
C PHE A 336 -6.03 -9.59 -5.09
N ARG A 337 -6.50 -10.55 -5.90
CA ARG A 337 -7.03 -11.82 -5.38
C ARG A 337 -5.96 -12.67 -4.69
N ARG A 338 -4.76 -12.77 -5.28
CA ARG A 338 -3.63 -13.52 -4.72
C ARG A 338 -3.16 -12.93 -3.40
N LEU A 339 -3.03 -11.62 -3.32
CA LEU A 339 -2.60 -10.89 -2.13
C LEU A 339 -3.74 -10.63 -1.12
N LYS A 340 -4.98 -11.04 -1.42
CA LYS A 340 -6.15 -10.76 -0.58
C LYS A 340 -6.40 -9.26 -0.35
N LEU A 341 -6.03 -8.44 -1.31
CA LEU A 341 -6.37 -7.01 -1.33
C LEU A 341 -7.87 -6.81 -1.59
N PRO A 342 -8.46 -5.63 -1.26
CA PRO A 342 -9.87 -5.34 -1.47
C PRO A 342 -10.26 -5.47 -2.95
N MET A 343 -11.28 -6.31 -3.23
CA MET A 343 -11.76 -6.57 -4.60
C MET A 343 -12.85 -5.59 -5.06
N GLY A 344 -13.08 -4.54 -4.29
CA GLY A 344 -14.16 -3.55 -4.48
C GLY A 344 -13.80 -2.36 -5.36
N GLN A 345 -13.98 -1.16 -4.80
CA GLN A 345 -13.72 0.11 -5.47
C GLN A 345 -12.22 0.30 -5.72
N GLU A 346 -11.39 -0.10 -4.77
CA GLU A 346 -9.94 0.03 -4.78
C GLU A 346 -9.33 -0.71 -5.97
N MET A 347 -9.73 -1.96 -6.19
CA MET A 347 -9.28 -2.73 -7.35
C MET A 347 -9.70 -2.07 -8.65
N ARG A 348 -10.97 -1.63 -8.76
CA ARG A 348 -11.49 -0.98 -9.96
C ARG A 348 -10.80 0.36 -10.24
N TYR A 349 -10.48 1.10 -9.18
CA TYR A 349 -9.71 2.34 -9.27
C TYR A 349 -8.31 2.07 -9.86
N VAL A 350 -7.56 1.11 -9.28
CA VAL A 350 -6.23 0.75 -9.79
C VAL A 350 -6.31 0.24 -11.23
N GLN A 351 -7.28 -0.63 -11.55
CA GLN A 351 -7.49 -1.12 -12.93
C GLN A 351 -7.75 0.02 -13.92
N LYS A 352 -8.57 0.99 -13.53
CA LYS A 352 -8.91 2.16 -14.37
C LYS A 352 -7.68 3.00 -14.65
N LEU A 353 -6.88 3.32 -13.62
CA LEU A 353 -5.66 4.11 -13.79
C LEU A 353 -4.65 3.38 -14.67
N VAL A 354 -4.44 2.08 -14.46
CA VAL A 354 -3.56 1.25 -15.28
C VAL A 354 -4.04 1.19 -16.74
N ASP A 355 -5.34 1.06 -16.99
CA ASP A 355 -5.87 1.03 -18.37
C ASP A 355 -5.75 2.38 -19.08
N LEU A 356 -5.94 3.46 -18.37
CA LEU A 356 -6.01 4.80 -18.93
C LEU A 356 -4.66 5.55 -18.97
N HIS A 357 -3.60 5.08 -18.28
CA HIS A 357 -2.37 5.86 -18.07
C HIS A 357 -1.69 6.36 -19.36
N MET A 358 -1.85 5.65 -20.47
CA MET A 358 -1.30 6.08 -21.77
C MET A 358 -2.12 7.18 -22.47
N ARG A 359 -3.40 7.37 -22.13
CA ARG A 359 -4.30 8.25 -22.88
C ARG A 359 -3.95 9.73 -22.77
N PRO A 360 -3.65 10.28 -21.58
CA PRO A 360 -3.24 11.67 -21.44
C PRO A 360 -1.99 11.99 -22.27
N GLN A 361 -1.02 11.09 -22.35
CA GLN A 361 0.18 11.25 -23.16
C GLN A 361 -0.15 11.32 -24.65
N VAL A 362 -1.00 10.41 -25.16
CA VAL A 362 -1.42 10.42 -26.57
C VAL A 362 -2.15 11.72 -26.93
N ILE A 363 -2.97 12.26 -26.02
CA ILE A 363 -3.64 13.54 -26.21
C ILE A 363 -2.63 14.68 -26.20
N ALA A 364 -1.64 14.65 -25.32
CA ALA A 364 -0.60 15.67 -25.19
C ALA A 364 0.38 15.68 -26.38
N ASP A 365 0.62 14.52 -27.00
CA ASP A 365 1.50 14.38 -28.20
C ASP A 365 0.82 14.80 -29.51
N SER A 366 -0.50 15.00 -29.51
CA SER A 366 -1.31 15.41 -30.64
C SER A 366 -1.88 16.82 -30.45
N GLU A 367 -2.65 17.33 -31.42
CA GLU A 367 -3.47 18.52 -31.18
C GLU A 367 -4.50 18.22 -30.10
N VAL A 368 -4.45 18.94 -28.98
CA VAL A 368 -5.33 18.76 -27.83
C VAL A 368 -6.73 19.26 -28.18
N THR A 369 -7.59 18.36 -28.65
CA THR A 369 -8.99 18.69 -29.01
C THR A 369 -9.92 18.57 -27.80
N ASP A 370 -10.97 19.40 -27.75
CA ASP A 370 -11.99 19.34 -26.69
C ASP A 370 -12.69 17.97 -26.64
N SER A 371 -12.91 17.35 -27.79
CA SER A 371 -13.52 16.01 -27.89
C SER A 371 -12.64 14.94 -27.21
N ALA A 372 -11.33 14.95 -27.45
CA ALA A 372 -10.40 14.02 -26.80
C ALA A 372 -10.37 14.19 -25.28
N VAL A 373 -10.34 15.44 -24.81
CA VAL A 373 -10.33 15.77 -23.37
C VAL A 373 -11.66 15.40 -22.71
N ARG A 374 -12.80 15.63 -23.36
CA ARG A 374 -14.12 15.20 -22.86
C ARG A 374 -14.22 13.68 -22.72
N ARG A 375 -13.69 12.93 -23.69
CA ARG A 375 -13.64 11.46 -23.62
C ARG A 375 -12.79 11.00 -22.44
N LEU A 376 -11.61 11.59 -22.25
CA LEU A 376 -10.75 11.30 -21.11
C LEU A 376 -11.48 11.56 -19.79
N LEU A 377 -12.12 12.73 -19.66
CA LEU A 377 -12.90 13.10 -18.46
C LEU A 377 -14.06 12.11 -18.23
N SER A 378 -14.77 11.73 -19.28
CA SER A 378 -15.87 10.75 -19.19
C SER A 378 -15.40 9.37 -18.74
N ASP A 379 -14.22 8.92 -19.18
CA ASP A 379 -13.72 7.59 -18.86
C ASP A 379 -13.04 7.53 -17.49
N ALA A 380 -12.29 8.58 -17.12
CA ALA A 380 -11.66 8.69 -15.82
C ALA A 380 -12.64 9.07 -14.68
N GLY A 381 -13.65 9.91 -14.98
CA GLY A 381 -14.60 10.40 -13.99
C GLY A 381 -13.91 11.21 -12.89
N ASP A 382 -14.25 10.89 -11.65
CA ASP A 382 -13.70 11.58 -10.47
C ASP A 382 -12.20 11.31 -10.25
N ASP A 383 -11.65 10.24 -10.88
CA ASP A 383 -10.24 9.87 -10.73
C ASP A 383 -9.31 10.57 -11.73
N ILE A 384 -9.81 11.60 -12.45
CA ILE A 384 -9.05 12.29 -13.51
C ILE A 384 -7.79 12.98 -12.99
N ASP A 385 -7.83 13.54 -11.79
CA ASP A 385 -6.69 14.26 -11.21
C ASP A 385 -5.58 13.28 -10.81
N ASP A 386 -5.93 12.11 -10.30
CA ASP A 386 -5.00 11.03 -9.98
C ASP A 386 -4.42 10.39 -11.25
N LEU A 387 -5.23 10.22 -12.29
CA LEU A 387 -4.76 9.77 -13.59
C LEU A 387 -3.72 10.73 -14.17
N MET A 388 -3.97 12.02 -14.11
CA MET A 388 -3.01 13.04 -14.58
C MET A 388 -1.72 13.02 -13.76
N THR A 389 -1.83 12.86 -12.44
CA THR A 389 -0.66 12.74 -11.54
C THR A 389 0.19 11.52 -11.90
N LEU A 390 -0.45 10.35 -12.12
CA LEU A 390 0.24 9.14 -12.55
C LEU A 390 0.96 9.33 -13.90
N CYS A 391 0.28 9.94 -14.88
CA CYS A 391 0.85 10.13 -16.22
C CYS A 391 2.00 11.14 -16.23
N GLU A 392 1.92 12.20 -15.43
CA GLU A 392 3.03 13.16 -15.24
C GLU A 392 4.22 12.49 -14.55
N ALA A 393 3.96 11.63 -13.55
CA ALA A 393 4.96 10.85 -12.86
C ALA A 393 5.71 9.87 -13.79
N ASP A 394 5.02 9.34 -14.81
CA ASP A 394 5.59 8.42 -15.81
C ASP A 394 6.60 9.09 -16.75
N ILE A 395 6.67 10.43 -16.78
CA ILE A 395 7.65 11.16 -17.57
C ILE A 395 9.03 11.09 -16.90
N THR A 396 9.78 10.02 -17.18
CA THR A 396 11.11 9.75 -16.60
C THR A 396 12.25 9.96 -17.61
N SER A 397 12.05 10.84 -18.60
CA SER A 397 13.07 11.11 -19.62
C SER A 397 14.31 11.80 -19.01
N ARG A 398 15.51 11.29 -19.31
CA ARG A 398 16.77 11.97 -18.97
C ARG A 398 17.04 13.21 -19.82
N ASN A 399 16.30 13.41 -20.90
CA ASN A 399 16.40 14.60 -21.75
C ASN A 399 15.49 15.69 -21.17
N GLU A 400 16.10 16.66 -20.50
CA GLU A 400 15.41 17.78 -19.85
C GLU A 400 14.54 18.60 -20.82
N GLY A 401 14.96 18.77 -22.06
CA GLY A 401 14.16 19.45 -23.10
C GLY A 401 12.89 18.70 -23.43
N ARG A 402 12.97 17.38 -23.60
CA ARG A 402 11.79 16.52 -23.80
C ARG A 402 10.89 16.51 -22.57
N LYS A 403 11.46 16.36 -21.39
CA LYS A 403 10.71 16.36 -20.14
C LYS A 403 9.91 17.65 -19.98
N LYS A 404 10.55 18.80 -20.19
CA LYS A 404 9.90 20.12 -20.14
C LYS A 404 8.76 20.24 -21.16
N MET A 405 8.97 19.78 -22.40
CA MET A 405 7.95 19.80 -23.45
C MET A 405 6.73 18.95 -23.05
N PHE A 406 6.94 17.73 -22.56
CA PHE A 406 5.84 16.87 -22.12
C PHE A 406 5.08 17.49 -20.94
N LEU A 407 5.76 18.00 -19.93
CA LEU A 407 5.12 18.66 -18.79
C LEU A 407 4.30 19.89 -19.22
N GLU A 408 4.77 20.67 -20.18
CA GLU A 408 4.02 21.78 -20.75
C GLU A 408 2.76 21.32 -21.47
N ASN A 409 2.87 20.25 -22.27
CA ASN A 409 1.71 19.64 -22.93
C ASN A 409 0.67 19.12 -21.92
N PHE A 410 1.12 18.49 -20.83
CA PHE A 410 0.23 18.05 -19.74
C PHE A 410 -0.45 19.23 -19.04
N ARG A 411 0.26 20.34 -18.85
CA ARG A 411 -0.34 21.57 -18.32
C ARG A 411 -1.49 22.06 -19.19
N MET A 412 -1.35 22.05 -20.52
CA MET A 412 -2.42 22.41 -21.46
C MET A 412 -3.63 21.44 -21.34
N VAL A 413 -3.38 20.14 -21.14
CA VAL A 413 -4.46 19.16 -20.93
C VAL A 413 -5.19 19.47 -19.62
N ARG A 414 -4.46 19.78 -18.50
CA ARG A 414 -5.08 20.15 -17.22
C ARG A 414 -5.91 21.44 -17.30
N GLU A 415 -5.40 22.47 -18.01
CA GLU A 415 -6.14 23.72 -18.21
C GLU A 415 -7.45 23.46 -18.96
N LYS A 416 -7.42 22.69 -20.04
CA LYS A 416 -8.65 22.29 -20.76
C LYS A 416 -9.58 21.41 -19.92
N LEU A 417 -9.06 20.53 -19.09
CA LEU A 417 -9.87 19.74 -18.16
C LEU A 417 -10.58 20.63 -17.15
N ALA A 418 -9.90 21.62 -16.59
CA ALA A 418 -10.48 22.59 -15.65
C ALA A 418 -11.61 23.40 -16.32
N ASP A 419 -11.35 23.94 -17.52
CA ASP A 419 -12.33 24.68 -18.31
C ASP A 419 -13.59 23.87 -18.62
N LEU A 420 -13.41 22.58 -18.97
CA LEU A 420 -14.52 21.68 -19.27
C LEU A 420 -15.28 21.25 -18.01
N LYS A 421 -14.57 21.01 -16.88
CA LYS A 421 -15.20 20.73 -15.58
C LYS A 421 -16.14 21.89 -15.18
N GLU A 422 -15.71 23.12 -15.34
CA GLU A 422 -16.51 24.29 -15.01
C GLU A 422 -17.74 24.46 -15.91
N LYS A 423 -17.58 24.26 -17.21
CA LYS A 423 -18.61 24.54 -18.23
C LYS A 423 -19.66 23.44 -18.41
N ASP A 424 -19.29 22.16 -18.28
CA ASP A 424 -20.10 21.06 -18.83
C ASP A 424 -20.23 19.82 -17.93
N TYR A 425 -19.58 19.74 -16.79
CA TYR A 425 -19.41 18.50 -16.02
C TYR A 425 -20.70 17.73 -15.71
N LYS A 426 -21.80 18.42 -15.40
CA LYS A 426 -23.09 17.77 -15.06
C LYS A 426 -23.94 17.40 -16.29
N ARG A 427 -23.66 17.98 -17.45
CA ARG A 427 -24.53 17.89 -18.63
C ARG A 427 -24.13 16.82 -19.63
N LEU A 428 -22.86 16.39 -19.62
CA LEU A 428 -22.25 15.62 -20.72
C LEU A 428 -21.88 14.16 -20.38
N LEU A 429 -21.87 13.76 -19.11
CA LEU A 429 -21.31 12.47 -18.72
C LEU A 429 -22.15 11.23 -19.07
N GLN A 430 -23.47 11.38 -19.19
CA GLN A 430 -24.36 10.29 -19.58
C GLN A 430 -25.42 10.82 -20.56
N PRO A 431 -25.65 10.13 -21.69
CA PRO A 431 -26.81 10.44 -22.54
C PRO A 431 -28.11 10.36 -21.72
N VAL A 432 -29.04 11.27 -21.95
CA VAL A 432 -30.35 11.25 -21.27
C VAL A 432 -31.17 10.01 -21.61
N ILE A 433 -30.83 9.27 -22.67
CA ILE A 433 -31.40 7.96 -23.04
C ILE A 433 -30.50 6.88 -22.44
N ASP A 434 -31.01 6.13 -21.47
CA ASP A 434 -30.28 5.05 -20.81
C ASP A 434 -30.43 3.67 -21.50
N GLY A 435 -29.67 2.67 -21.04
CA GLY A 435 -29.72 1.33 -21.59
C GLY A 435 -31.07 0.63 -21.38
N ASN A 436 -31.81 0.96 -20.32
CA ASN A 436 -33.13 0.39 -20.05
C ASN A 436 -34.17 0.95 -21.04
N GLU A 437 -34.03 2.20 -21.40
CA GLU A 437 -34.85 2.84 -22.38
C GLU A 437 -34.60 2.25 -23.79
N ILE A 438 -33.31 2.06 -24.16
CA ILE A 438 -32.93 1.39 -25.41
C ILE A 438 -33.52 -0.04 -25.47
N MET A 439 -33.43 -0.81 -24.42
CA MET A 439 -34.01 -2.16 -24.34
C MET A 439 -35.52 -2.15 -24.53
N ARG A 440 -36.23 -1.22 -23.90
CA ARG A 440 -37.69 -1.06 -24.04
C ARG A 440 -38.11 -0.68 -25.47
N MET A 441 -37.39 0.28 -26.07
CA MET A 441 -37.71 0.79 -27.39
C MET A 441 -37.58 -0.26 -28.50
N PHE A 442 -36.54 -1.08 -28.42
CA PHE A 442 -36.25 -2.09 -29.46
C PHE A 442 -36.59 -3.51 -29.05
N ASN A 443 -37.31 -3.69 -27.91
CA ASN A 443 -37.65 -4.99 -27.32
C ASN A 443 -36.45 -5.93 -27.18
N LEU A 444 -35.30 -5.39 -26.71
CA LEU A 444 -34.07 -6.11 -26.55
C LEU A 444 -33.87 -6.57 -25.09
N LYS A 445 -33.24 -7.71 -24.91
CA LYS A 445 -32.66 -8.11 -23.60
C LYS A 445 -31.27 -7.51 -23.46
N PRO A 446 -30.70 -7.51 -22.24
CA PRO A 446 -29.28 -7.11 -22.07
C PRO A 446 -28.39 -7.85 -23.07
N SER A 447 -27.78 -7.11 -23.99
CA SER A 447 -27.08 -7.67 -25.14
C SER A 447 -25.96 -6.74 -25.62
N ARG A 448 -25.13 -7.25 -26.54
CA ARG A 448 -24.06 -6.48 -27.21
C ARG A 448 -24.62 -5.30 -28.03
N GLU A 449 -25.77 -5.46 -28.63
CA GLU A 449 -26.45 -4.44 -29.44
C GLU A 449 -26.83 -3.23 -28.59
N VAL A 450 -27.40 -3.46 -27.38
CA VAL A 450 -27.71 -2.40 -26.40
C VAL A 450 -26.46 -1.64 -26.01
N GLY A 451 -25.35 -2.36 -25.72
CA GLY A 451 -24.05 -1.77 -25.42
C GLY A 451 -23.51 -0.89 -26.56
N THR A 452 -23.64 -1.37 -27.82
CA THR A 452 -23.20 -0.65 -29.01
C THR A 452 -24.01 0.63 -29.23
N LEU A 453 -25.32 0.59 -29.07
CA LEU A 453 -26.20 1.76 -29.22
C LEU A 453 -25.94 2.79 -28.13
N LYS A 454 -25.78 2.35 -26.86
CA LYS A 454 -25.44 3.23 -25.72
C LYS A 454 -24.09 3.91 -25.94
N GLN A 455 -23.07 3.16 -26.37
CA GLN A 455 -21.75 3.73 -26.67
C GLN A 455 -21.80 4.72 -27.84
N PHE A 456 -22.57 4.42 -28.89
CA PHE A 456 -22.73 5.32 -30.01
C PHE A 456 -23.36 6.66 -29.63
N LEU A 457 -24.40 6.66 -28.76
CA LEU A 457 -24.98 7.89 -28.23
C LEU A 457 -23.98 8.67 -27.37
N LYS A 458 -23.24 7.96 -26.53
CA LYS A 458 -22.19 8.57 -25.68
C LYS A 458 -21.14 9.26 -26.56
N ASP A 459 -20.64 8.59 -27.59
CA ASP A 459 -19.67 9.14 -28.53
C ASP A 459 -20.22 10.35 -29.30
N ALA A 460 -21.46 10.32 -29.67
CA ALA A 460 -22.11 11.42 -30.39
C ALA A 460 -22.23 12.69 -29.52
N VAL A 461 -22.54 12.54 -28.24
CA VAL A 461 -22.59 13.65 -27.27
C VAL A 461 -21.17 14.19 -26.99
N LEU A 462 -20.21 13.31 -26.75
CA LEU A 462 -18.83 13.69 -26.46
C LEU A 462 -18.14 14.41 -27.64
N ASP A 463 -18.48 14.01 -28.88
CA ASP A 463 -17.98 14.63 -30.11
C ASP A 463 -18.74 15.90 -30.49
N ASN A 464 -19.73 16.35 -29.71
CA ASN A 464 -20.65 17.46 -30.02
C ASN A 464 -21.38 17.28 -31.33
N ARG A 465 -21.62 16.05 -31.79
CA ARG A 465 -22.41 15.75 -33.02
C ARG A 465 -23.90 15.93 -32.77
N VAL A 466 -24.32 15.87 -31.50
CA VAL A 466 -25.71 16.00 -31.09
C VAL A 466 -25.75 16.61 -29.68
N GLU A 467 -26.75 17.44 -29.41
CA GLU A 467 -27.01 17.92 -28.06
C GLU A 467 -27.54 16.81 -27.18
N ASN A 468 -27.14 16.81 -25.88
CA ASN A 468 -27.62 15.82 -24.91
C ASN A 468 -29.06 16.13 -24.47
N GLN A 469 -29.96 16.13 -25.43
CA GLN A 469 -31.40 16.30 -25.27
C GLN A 469 -32.13 15.09 -25.87
N ARG A 470 -33.31 14.77 -25.29
CA ARG A 470 -34.04 13.55 -25.62
C ARG A 470 -34.35 13.41 -27.10
N GLU A 471 -34.92 14.47 -27.71
CA GLU A 471 -35.37 14.41 -29.13
C GLU A 471 -34.24 14.23 -30.14
N PRO A 472 -33.17 15.03 -30.12
CA PRO A 472 -32.02 14.83 -31.00
C PRO A 472 -31.36 13.45 -30.85
N LEU A 473 -31.19 12.98 -29.60
CA LEU A 473 -30.62 11.66 -29.33
C LEU A 473 -31.51 10.53 -29.79
N MET A 474 -32.83 10.68 -29.69
CA MET A 474 -33.80 9.71 -30.17
C MET A 474 -33.74 9.55 -31.68
N GLN A 475 -33.65 10.66 -32.40
CA GLN A 475 -33.50 10.60 -33.86
C GLN A 475 -32.23 9.84 -34.26
N LEU A 476 -31.11 10.22 -33.64
CA LEU A 476 -29.81 9.60 -33.91
C LEU A 476 -29.78 8.11 -33.53
N LEU A 477 -30.42 7.75 -32.41
CA LEU A 477 -30.59 6.37 -31.97
C LEU A 477 -31.37 5.52 -32.96
N CYS A 478 -32.51 6.03 -33.42
CA CYS A 478 -33.34 5.34 -34.42
C CYS A 478 -32.63 5.14 -35.76
N GLU A 479 -31.85 6.13 -36.21
CA GLU A 479 -31.04 5.99 -37.42
C GLU A 479 -29.99 4.88 -37.28
N LYS A 480 -29.28 4.86 -36.16
CA LYS A 480 -28.27 3.85 -35.89
C LYS A 480 -28.87 2.45 -35.73
N ALA A 481 -30.00 2.34 -35.07
CA ALA A 481 -30.71 1.09 -34.88
C ALA A 481 -31.17 0.50 -36.20
N ARG A 482 -31.72 1.32 -37.14
CA ARG A 482 -32.08 0.88 -38.50
C ARG A 482 -30.87 0.35 -39.27
N GLN A 483 -29.70 1.03 -39.16
CA GLN A 483 -28.47 0.55 -39.78
C GLN A 483 -28.04 -0.84 -39.25
N MET A 484 -28.42 -1.15 -38.00
CA MET A 484 -28.15 -2.43 -37.35
C MET A 484 -29.27 -3.46 -37.60
N GLY A 485 -30.32 -3.13 -38.34
CA GLY A 485 -31.44 -4.02 -38.62
C GLY A 485 -32.43 -4.16 -37.46
N LEU A 486 -32.47 -3.19 -36.54
CA LEU A 486 -33.37 -3.14 -35.38
C LEU A 486 -34.58 -2.24 -35.71
N GLU A 487 -35.78 -2.72 -35.43
CA GLU A 487 -37.04 -1.97 -35.59
C GLU A 487 -37.56 -1.50 -34.23
N VAL A 488 -38.18 -0.31 -34.23
CA VAL A 488 -38.82 0.23 -33.02
C VAL A 488 -40.06 -0.61 -32.72
N SER A 489 -40.23 -1.09 -31.51
CA SER A 489 -41.40 -1.86 -31.09
C SER A 489 -42.66 -0.97 -31.10
N ASP A 490 -43.77 -1.47 -31.66
CA ASP A 490 -45.05 -0.74 -31.84
C ASP A 490 -45.67 -0.20 -30.54
N GLY A 491 -45.12 -0.52 -29.39
CA GLY A 491 -45.58 -0.06 -28.06
C GLY A 491 -44.87 1.18 -27.48
N ALA A 492 -43.82 1.72 -28.13
CA ALA A 492 -42.98 2.79 -27.58
C ALA A 492 -43.27 4.20 -28.22
N ALA A 493 -44.21 4.32 -29.12
CA ALA A 493 -44.48 5.58 -29.84
C ALA A 493 -45.48 6.52 -29.12
N THR A 494 -45.97 6.17 -27.92
CA THR A 494 -46.98 6.99 -27.19
C THR A 494 -46.69 6.97 -25.67
N SER A 495 -45.64 7.64 -25.22
CA SER A 495 -45.54 8.13 -23.85
C SER A 495 -44.43 9.18 -23.71
#